data_3e4bd2b44579ad3ef174c81de0881651
#
_entry.id   3e4bd2b44579ad3ef174c81de0881651
#
_cell.length_a   1.000
_cell.length_b   1.000
_cell.length_c   1.000
_cell.angle_alpha   90.00
_cell.angle_beta   90.00
_cell.angle_gamma   90.00
#
_symmetry.space_group_name_H-M   'P 1'
#
loop_
_entity.id
_entity.type
_entity.pdbx_description
1 polymer ?
#
loop_
_entity_poly.entity_id
_entity_poly.type
_entity_poly.pdbx_seq_one_letter_code
_entity_poly.pdbx_strand_id
1 'polypeptide(L)'
;MIEKTRFRELRPDDMSAIFDVRIATWHNDRGKEELTELGITPESVCEMMETSHRGWVCELNSHVLGFAMGNKETGEMWVIAVLEEYEGRGIGKRLLGLVEEWLFGQGWKEIWLTTDPDENYRAVGFYRHLGWVDWKMDGDRFMKKTVEPPSTTK
;
A
#
# COMPACT_ATOMS: atom_id res chain seq x y z
N MET A 1 -3.90 -6.43 -29.67
CA MET A 1 -2.89 -5.58 -29.04
C MET A 1 -2.87 -5.79 -27.53
N ILE A 2 -1.71 -5.93 -26.98
CA ILE A 2 -1.56 -6.14 -25.54
C ILE A 2 -1.51 -4.79 -24.84
N GLU A 3 -2.44 -4.57 -23.93
CA GLU A 3 -2.44 -3.38 -23.12
C GLU A 3 -1.41 -3.52 -22.02
N LYS A 4 -0.66 -2.47 -21.79
CA LYS A 4 0.39 -2.48 -20.79
C LYS A 4 0.03 -1.63 -19.61
N THR A 5 0.19 -2.18 -18.41
CA THR A 5 0.10 -1.40 -17.20
C THR A 5 1.38 -0.62 -17.03
N ARG A 6 1.27 0.52 -16.38
CA ARG A 6 2.38 1.41 -16.12
C ARG A 6 2.42 1.75 -14.64
N PHE A 7 3.60 1.63 -14.05
CA PHE A 7 3.82 2.00 -12.66
C PHE A 7 4.57 3.32 -12.61
N ARG A 8 4.09 4.24 -11.81
CA ARG A 8 4.73 5.54 -11.67
C ARG A 8 4.45 6.11 -10.28
N GLU A 9 5.17 7.16 -9.93
CA GLU A 9 4.98 7.80 -8.64
C GLU A 9 3.62 8.51 -8.58
N LEU A 10 3.00 8.45 -7.42
CA LEU A 10 1.74 9.12 -7.14
C LEU A 10 1.94 10.63 -7.12
N ARG A 11 1.00 11.36 -7.67
CA ARG A 11 1.03 12.82 -7.71
C ARG A 11 -0.25 13.39 -7.08
N PRO A 12 -0.23 14.66 -6.65
CA PRO A 12 -1.45 15.27 -6.12
C PRO A 12 -2.66 15.18 -7.05
N ASP A 13 -2.44 15.19 -8.36
CA ASP A 13 -3.53 15.08 -9.33
C ASP A 13 -4.21 13.72 -9.30
N ASP A 14 -3.62 12.73 -8.65
CA ASP A 14 -4.18 11.38 -8.58
C ASP A 14 -5.15 11.19 -7.43
N MET A 15 -5.37 12.21 -6.59
CA MET A 15 -6.16 12.04 -5.37
C MET A 15 -7.55 11.50 -5.62
N SER A 16 -8.26 12.06 -6.60
CA SER A 16 -9.60 11.57 -6.91
C SER A 16 -9.58 10.09 -7.28
N ALA A 17 -8.63 9.71 -8.13
CA ALA A 17 -8.54 8.33 -8.61
C ALA A 17 -8.19 7.35 -7.50
N ILE A 18 -7.21 7.68 -6.64
CA ILE A 18 -6.85 6.74 -5.58
C ILE A 18 -7.93 6.61 -4.52
N PHE A 19 -8.66 7.69 -4.24
CA PHE A 19 -9.79 7.59 -3.31
C PHE A 19 -10.89 6.70 -3.89
N ASP A 20 -11.16 6.82 -5.19
CA ASP A 20 -12.11 5.93 -5.84
C ASP A 20 -11.70 4.46 -5.72
N VAL A 21 -10.41 4.16 -5.94
CA VAL A 21 -9.91 2.79 -5.79
C VAL A 21 -10.04 2.33 -4.34
N ARG A 22 -9.70 3.19 -3.39
CA ARG A 22 -9.77 2.83 -1.97
C ARG A 22 -11.20 2.52 -1.56
N ILE A 23 -12.15 3.35 -1.98
CA ILE A 23 -13.56 3.13 -1.66
C ILE A 23 -14.08 1.87 -2.32
N ALA A 24 -13.72 1.62 -3.57
CA ALA A 24 -14.17 0.43 -4.30
C ALA A 24 -13.65 -0.86 -3.70
N THR A 25 -12.51 -0.81 -2.98
CA THR A 25 -11.89 -1.99 -2.38
C THR A 25 -12.19 -2.15 -0.90
N TRP A 26 -12.96 -1.23 -0.31
CA TRP A 26 -13.32 -1.31 1.10
C TRP A 26 -14.38 -2.40 1.30
N HIS A 27 -14.25 -3.15 2.37
CA HIS A 27 -15.11 -4.31 2.61
C HIS A 27 -16.45 -4.00 3.27
N ASN A 28 -16.65 -2.76 3.70
CA ASN A 28 -17.93 -2.35 4.27
C ASN A 28 -18.35 -1.05 3.62
N ASP A 29 -19.60 -0.65 3.86
CA ASP A 29 -20.21 0.46 3.14
C ASP A 29 -19.91 1.83 3.71
N ARG A 30 -18.84 1.98 4.49
CA ARG A 30 -18.56 3.27 5.11
C ARG A 30 -17.63 4.17 4.30
N GLY A 31 -16.86 3.60 3.45
CA GLY A 31 -16.08 4.26 2.42
C GLY A 31 -15.62 5.67 2.72
N LYS A 32 -16.11 6.61 1.91
CA LYS A 32 -15.63 8.00 1.96
C LYS A 32 -15.90 8.67 3.30
N GLU A 33 -17.06 8.42 3.89
CA GLU A 33 -17.41 9.05 5.16
C GLU A 33 -16.48 8.59 6.27
N GLU A 34 -16.16 7.31 6.31
CA GLU A 34 -15.26 6.78 7.32
C GLU A 34 -13.86 7.35 7.16
N LEU A 35 -13.38 7.46 5.94
CA LEU A 35 -12.07 8.07 5.71
C LEU A 35 -12.05 9.51 6.20
N THR A 36 -13.11 10.26 5.91
CA THR A 36 -13.21 11.65 6.35
C THR A 36 -13.21 11.75 7.88
N GLU A 37 -13.93 10.85 8.55
CA GLU A 37 -13.96 10.83 10.01
C GLU A 37 -12.59 10.55 10.61
N LEU A 38 -11.77 9.76 9.89
CA LEU A 38 -10.39 9.47 10.32
C LEU A 38 -9.42 10.58 9.94
N GLY A 39 -9.90 11.66 9.32
CA GLY A 39 -9.06 12.75 8.87
C GLY A 39 -8.33 12.47 7.58
N ILE A 40 -8.73 11.45 6.86
CA ILE A 40 -8.10 11.06 5.60
C ILE A 40 -8.92 11.65 4.46
N THR A 41 -8.43 12.76 3.91
CA THR A 41 -9.08 13.47 2.82
C THR A 41 -8.07 13.72 1.72
N PRO A 42 -8.51 14.05 0.51
CA PRO A 42 -7.56 14.41 -0.55
C PRO A 42 -6.57 15.48 -0.12
N GLU A 43 -7.06 16.50 0.61
CA GLU A 43 -6.21 17.60 1.08
C GLU A 43 -5.19 17.12 2.10
N SER A 44 -5.62 16.30 3.07
CA SER A 44 -4.70 15.83 4.11
C SER A 44 -3.64 14.89 3.54
N VAL A 45 -4.00 14.06 2.57
CA VAL A 45 -3.05 13.16 1.95
C VAL A 45 -2.02 13.95 1.13
N CYS A 46 -2.46 14.99 0.41
CA CYS A 46 -1.52 15.85 -0.30
C CYS A 46 -0.51 16.49 0.67
N GLU A 47 -0.98 16.94 1.83
CA GLU A 47 -0.09 17.50 2.84
C GLU A 47 0.92 16.46 3.35
N MET A 48 0.45 15.24 3.59
CA MET A 48 1.35 14.16 4.02
C MET A 48 2.42 13.89 2.97
N MET A 49 2.07 13.97 1.71
CA MET A 49 3.03 13.72 0.62
C MET A 49 4.12 14.78 0.55
N GLU A 50 3.88 15.97 1.12
CA GLU A 50 4.90 17.02 1.15
C GLU A 50 5.97 16.77 2.19
N THR A 51 5.71 15.92 3.18
CA THR A 51 6.64 15.73 4.30
C THR A 51 7.04 14.28 4.52
N SER A 52 6.08 13.38 4.68
CA SER A 52 6.35 12.04 5.22
C SER A 52 5.99 10.90 4.29
N HIS A 53 5.01 11.10 3.44
CA HIS A 53 4.44 9.99 2.66
C HIS A 53 4.82 10.06 1.19
N ARG A 54 4.97 8.90 0.59
CA ARG A 54 5.18 8.77 -0.85
C ARG A 54 4.42 7.56 -1.32
N GLY A 55 3.95 7.62 -2.55
CA GLY A 55 3.20 6.51 -3.10
C GLY A 55 3.44 6.30 -4.57
N TRP A 56 2.86 5.22 -5.06
CA TRP A 56 2.94 4.81 -6.46
C TRP A 56 1.58 4.33 -6.91
N VAL A 57 1.34 4.46 -8.20
CA VAL A 57 0.11 4.00 -8.83
C VAL A 57 0.44 3.05 -9.95
N CYS A 58 -0.50 2.17 -10.24
CA CYS A 58 -0.50 1.37 -11.45
C CYS A 58 -1.65 1.86 -12.31
N GLU A 59 -1.38 2.21 -13.55
CA GLU A 59 -2.43 2.68 -14.45
C GLU A 59 -2.46 1.90 -15.75
N LEU A 60 -3.61 1.89 -16.38
CA LEU A 60 -3.83 1.29 -17.68
C LEU A 60 -4.67 2.27 -18.47
N ASN A 61 -4.16 2.76 -19.61
CA ASN A 61 -4.85 3.74 -20.43
C ASN A 61 -5.32 4.94 -19.61
N SER A 62 -4.44 5.41 -18.73
CA SER A 62 -4.67 6.57 -17.84
C SER A 62 -5.70 6.32 -16.73
N HIS A 63 -6.17 5.09 -16.57
CA HIS A 63 -7.04 4.72 -15.44
C HIS A 63 -6.19 4.10 -14.35
N VAL A 64 -6.37 4.58 -13.12
CA VAL A 64 -5.63 4.03 -11.97
C VAL A 64 -6.31 2.74 -11.53
N LEU A 65 -5.54 1.67 -11.51
CA LEU A 65 -6.01 0.33 -11.13
C LEU A 65 -5.67 -0.02 -9.69
N GLY A 66 -4.67 0.65 -9.14
CA GLY A 66 -4.21 0.37 -7.80
C GLY A 66 -3.18 1.37 -7.36
N PHE A 67 -2.91 1.43 -6.07
CA PHE A 67 -1.91 2.33 -5.52
C PHE A 67 -1.40 1.80 -4.19
N ALA A 68 -0.27 2.33 -3.75
CA ALA A 68 0.28 2.03 -2.43
C ALA A 68 1.06 3.22 -1.94
N MET A 69 1.10 3.41 -0.62
CA MET A 69 1.83 4.51 -0.01
C MET A 69 2.54 4.06 1.26
N GLY A 70 3.66 4.69 1.54
CA GLY A 70 4.41 4.46 2.76
C GLY A 70 4.71 5.76 3.49
N ASN A 71 5.08 5.63 4.77
CA ASN A 71 5.42 6.74 5.64
C ASN A 71 6.87 6.59 6.08
N LYS A 72 7.74 7.47 5.59
CA LYS A 72 9.18 7.36 5.88
C LYS A 72 9.53 7.71 7.31
N GLU A 73 8.66 8.43 8.01
CA GLU A 73 8.96 8.84 9.38
C GLU A 73 8.72 7.73 10.38
N THR A 74 7.90 6.75 10.05
CA THR A 74 7.59 5.65 10.96
C THR A 74 7.99 4.28 10.41
N GLY A 75 8.31 4.19 9.13
CA GLY A 75 8.61 2.91 8.50
C GLY A 75 7.36 2.11 8.15
N GLU A 76 6.21 2.75 8.14
CA GLU A 76 4.94 2.07 7.88
C GLU A 76 4.63 1.96 6.39
N MET A 77 4.26 0.76 5.95
CA MET A 77 3.58 0.58 4.67
C MET A 77 2.11 0.90 4.95
N TRP A 78 1.70 2.10 4.57
CA TRP A 78 0.47 2.69 5.08
C TRP A 78 -0.80 2.16 4.43
N VAL A 79 -0.81 2.06 3.12
CA VAL A 79 -1.99 1.62 2.39
C VAL A 79 -1.60 0.97 1.09
N ILE A 80 -2.36 -0.04 0.69
CA ILE A 80 -2.27 -0.65 -0.63
C ILE A 80 -3.66 -1.11 -1.03
N ALA A 81 -4.04 -0.84 -2.26
CA ALA A 81 -5.33 -1.27 -2.79
C ALA A 81 -5.21 -1.49 -4.29
N VAL A 82 -5.82 -2.56 -4.76
CA VAL A 82 -5.88 -2.90 -6.19
C VAL A 82 -7.33 -3.26 -6.50
N LEU A 83 -7.87 -2.71 -7.58
CA LEU A 83 -9.23 -3.04 -7.99
C LEU A 83 -9.38 -4.55 -8.16
N GLU A 84 -10.50 -5.07 -7.70
CA GLU A 84 -10.74 -6.51 -7.65
C GLU A 84 -10.58 -7.17 -9.02
N GLU A 85 -11.08 -6.54 -10.07
CA GLU A 85 -11.00 -7.10 -11.42
C GLU A 85 -9.56 -7.25 -11.93
N TYR A 86 -8.61 -6.60 -11.28
CA TYR A 86 -7.21 -6.62 -11.70
C TYR A 86 -6.32 -7.38 -10.72
N GLU A 87 -6.91 -8.02 -9.72
CA GLU A 87 -6.13 -8.83 -8.78
C GLU A 87 -5.58 -10.07 -9.47
N GLY A 88 -4.52 -10.63 -8.91
CA GLY A 88 -3.90 -11.83 -9.45
C GLY A 88 -2.99 -11.60 -10.64
N ARG A 89 -2.67 -10.36 -10.94
CA ARG A 89 -1.82 -10.00 -12.09
C ARG A 89 -0.45 -9.46 -11.69
N GLY A 90 -0.14 -9.51 -10.38
CA GLY A 90 1.15 -9.04 -9.90
C GLY A 90 1.20 -7.54 -9.60
N ILE A 91 0.08 -6.81 -9.75
CA ILE A 91 0.06 -5.37 -9.51
C ILE A 91 0.32 -5.06 -8.05
N GLY A 92 -0.36 -5.75 -7.13
CA GLY A 92 -0.17 -5.54 -5.70
C GLY A 92 1.25 -5.84 -5.28
N LYS A 93 1.81 -6.95 -5.78
CA LYS A 93 3.19 -7.32 -5.48
C LYS A 93 4.16 -6.23 -5.91
N ARG A 94 3.97 -5.69 -7.11
CA ARG A 94 4.86 -4.64 -7.62
C ARG A 94 4.73 -3.35 -6.81
N LEU A 95 3.50 -2.94 -6.51
CA LEU A 95 3.27 -1.74 -5.72
C LEU A 95 3.86 -1.87 -4.32
N LEU A 96 3.65 -3.01 -3.69
CA LEU A 96 4.22 -3.26 -2.36
C LEU A 96 5.74 -3.20 -2.41
N GLY A 97 6.34 -3.80 -3.45
CA GLY A 97 7.78 -3.77 -3.62
C GLY A 97 8.34 -2.35 -3.77
N LEU A 98 7.62 -1.47 -4.44
CA LEU A 98 8.05 -0.08 -4.60
C LEU A 98 8.07 0.64 -3.24
N VAL A 99 7.05 0.42 -2.41
CA VAL A 99 7.03 1.00 -1.07
C VAL A 99 8.14 0.42 -0.20
N GLU A 100 8.33 -0.90 -0.25
CA GLU A 100 9.39 -1.56 0.51
C GLU A 100 10.77 -1.01 0.15
N GLU A 101 11.06 -0.92 -1.13
CA GLU A 101 12.36 -0.40 -1.60
C GLU A 101 12.59 1.01 -1.09
N TRP A 102 11.56 1.83 -1.17
CA TRP A 102 11.67 3.22 -0.72
C TRP A 102 11.92 3.30 0.79
N LEU A 103 11.15 2.56 1.58
CA LEU A 103 11.30 2.59 3.03
C LEU A 103 12.67 2.06 3.46
N PHE A 104 13.11 0.95 2.89
CA PHE A 104 14.44 0.44 3.19
C PHE A 104 15.52 1.43 2.74
N GLY A 105 15.29 2.12 1.62
CA GLY A 105 16.20 3.15 1.13
C GLY A 105 16.29 4.36 2.04
N GLN A 106 15.27 4.61 2.88
CA GLN A 106 15.30 5.68 3.88
C GLN A 106 16.11 5.30 5.11
N GLY A 107 16.60 4.06 5.18
CA GLY A 107 17.40 3.59 6.30
C GLY A 107 16.66 2.69 7.27
N TRP A 108 15.38 2.43 7.04
CA TRP A 108 14.65 1.51 7.90
C TRP A 108 15.15 0.10 7.68
N LYS A 109 15.44 -0.61 8.75
CA LYS A 109 15.84 -2.02 8.66
C LYS A 109 14.67 -2.95 8.85
N GLU A 110 13.60 -2.43 9.42
CA GLU A 110 12.37 -3.18 9.65
C GLU A 110 11.21 -2.25 9.38
N ILE A 111 10.26 -2.70 8.58
CA ILE A 111 9.07 -1.92 8.23
C ILE A 111 7.85 -2.70 8.68
N TRP A 112 6.73 -2.01 8.83
CA TRP A 112 5.54 -2.62 9.43
C TRP A 112 4.29 -2.15 8.72
N LEU A 113 3.20 -2.90 8.96
CA LEU A 113 1.87 -2.55 8.48
C LEU A 113 0.84 -3.07 9.44
N THR A 114 -0.39 -2.57 9.30
CA THR A 114 -1.54 -3.14 10.00
C THR A 114 -2.53 -3.68 8.97
N THR A 115 -3.23 -4.74 9.34
CA THR A 115 -4.26 -5.32 8.50
C THR A 115 -5.33 -5.92 9.41
N ASP A 116 -6.36 -6.50 8.79
CA ASP A 116 -7.49 -7.06 9.53
C ASP A 116 -7.01 -8.16 10.48
N PRO A 117 -7.55 -8.24 11.70
CA PRO A 117 -7.15 -9.30 12.64
C PRO A 117 -7.64 -10.69 12.24
N ASP A 118 -8.62 -10.78 11.35
CA ASP A 118 -9.16 -12.06 10.92
C ASP A 118 -8.07 -12.84 10.16
N GLU A 119 -7.76 -14.03 10.65
CA GLU A 119 -6.75 -14.90 10.06
C GLU A 119 -7.07 -15.25 8.61
N ASN A 120 -8.35 -15.28 8.27
CA ASN A 120 -8.80 -15.64 6.93
C ASN A 120 -8.87 -14.46 5.97
N TYR A 121 -8.51 -13.27 6.44
CA TYR A 121 -8.52 -12.10 5.57
C TYR A 121 -7.47 -12.28 4.47
N ARG A 122 -7.91 -12.10 3.23
CA ARG A 122 -7.09 -12.43 2.06
C ARG A 122 -5.73 -11.74 2.06
N ALA A 123 -5.69 -10.48 2.49
CA ALA A 123 -4.45 -9.72 2.48
C ALA A 123 -3.39 -10.32 3.39
N VAL A 124 -3.79 -10.99 4.48
CA VAL A 124 -2.83 -11.62 5.41
C VAL A 124 -1.99 -12.66 4.67
N GLY A 125 -2.63 -13.52 3.89
CA GLY A 125 -1.91 -14.52 3.10
C GLY A 125 -1.01 -13.88 2.05
N PHE A 126 -1.48 -12.80 1.43
CA PHE A 126 -0.71 -12.06 0.46
C PHE A 126 0.59 -11.53 1.07
N TYR A 127 0.49 -10.89 2.24
CA TYR A 127 1.67 -10.36 2.92
C TYR A 127 2.62 -11.47 3.34
N ARG A 128 2.10 -12.56 3.93
CA ARG A 128 2.94 -13.68 4.36
C ARG A 128 3.69 -14.29 3.19
N HIS A 129 3.01 -14.44 2.05
CA HIS A 129 3.64 -14.97 0.84
C HIS A 129 4.82 -14.12 0.40
N LEU A 130 4.76 -12.82 0.64
CA LEU A 130 5.80 -11.88 0.20
C LEU A 130 6.83 -11.59 1.29
N GLY A 131 6.85 -12.39 2.36
CA GLY A 131 7.91 -12.32 3.34
C GLY A 131 7.59 -11.54 4.60
N TRP A 132 6.37 -11.06 4.74
CA TRP A 132 5.94 -10.38 5.95
C TRP A 132 5.59 -11.42 7.01
N VAL A 133 5.91 -11.11 8.27
CA VAL A 133 5.63 -12.02 9.38
C VAL A 133 4.75 -11.32 10.41
N ASP A 134 3.98 -12.11 11.14
CA ASP A 134 3.14 -11.59 12.20
C ASP A 134 4.01 -11.01 13.30
N TRP A 135 3.61 -9.88 13.82
CA TRP A 135 4.34 -9.20 14.88
C TRP A 135 3.55 -9.16 16.19
N LYS A 136 2.34 -8.59 16.14
CA LYS A 136 1.49 -8.51 17.34
C LYS A 136 0.05 -8.27 16.94
N MET A 137 -0.84 -8.47 17.91
CA MET A 137 -2.25 -8.15 17.74
C MET A 137 -2.57 -7.04 18.76
N ASP A 138 -3.16 -5.97 18.27
CA ASP A 138 -3.54 -4.84 19.12
C ASP A 138 -4.70 -4.14 18.42
N GLY A 139 -5.90 -4.75 18.52
CA GLY A 139 -7.04 -4.34 17.71
C GLY A 139 -6.90 -4.87 16.31
N ASP A 140 -5.91 -4.38 15.59
CA ASP A 140 -5.57 -4.87 14.26
C ASP A 140 -4.41 -5.86 14.35
N ARG A 141 -4.16 -6.55 13.25
CA ARG A 141 -2.99 -7.40 13.12
C ARG A 141 -1.83 -6.53 12.64
N PHE A 142 -0.74 -6.55 13.37
CA PHE A 142 0.50 -5.89 12.97
C PHE A 142 1.42 -6.94 12.34
N MET A 143 2.00 -6.59 11.21
CA MET A 143 2.97 -7.45 10.54
C MET A 143 4.22 -6.63 10.26
N LYS A 144 5.34 -7.30 10.09
CA LYS A 144 6.60 -6.61 9.82
C LYS A 144 7.43 -7.38 8.82
N LYS A 145 8.36 -6.66 8.21
CA LYS A 145 9.32 -7.24 7.27
C LYS A 145 10.68 -6.60 7.52
N THR A 146 11.70 -7.45 7.61
CA THR A 146 13.07 -7.00 7.84
C THR A 146 13.79 -6.91 6.51
N VAL A 147 14.66 -5.91 6.37
CA VAL A 147 15.46 -5.78 5.15
C VAL A 147 16.31 -7.04 5.00
N GLU A 148 16.35 -7.57 3.79
CA GLU A 148 17.18 -8.74 3.54
C GLU A 148 18.64 -8.32 3.58
N PRO A 149 19.50 -9.08 4.28
CA PRO A 149 20.91 -8.77 4.24
C PRO A 149 21.42 -8.91 2.81
N PRO A 150 22.43 -8.14 2.44
CA PRO A 150 23.03 -8.31 1.11
C PRO A 150 23.39 -9.76 0.92
N SER A 151 23.13 -10.28 -0.26
CA SER A 151 23.45 -11.65 -0.57
C SER A 151 24.95 -11.80 -0.58
N THR A 152 25.45 -12.33 0.45
CA THR A 152 26.85 -12.61 0.52
C THR A 152 27.08 -14.02 0.23
N THR A 153 26.26 -14.61 -0.07
CA THR A 153 26.27 -15.80 -0.10
C THR A 153 27.11 -16.53 -0.10
N LYS A 154 27.16 -16.54 0.39
CA LYS A 154 27.99 -17.17 0.58
C LYS A 154 27.91 -18.11 -0.08
#